data_c0e537cdebb9372c6f668400f233d3f2
#
_entry.id   c0e537cdebb9372c6f668400f233d3f2
#
_cell.length_a   1.000
_cell.length_b   1.000
_cell.length_c   1.000
_cell.angle_alpha   90.00
_cell.angle_beta   90.00
_cell.angle_gamma   90.00
#
_symmetry.space_group_name_H-M   'P 1'
#
loop_
_entity.id
_entity.type
_entity.pdbx_description
1 polymer ?
#
loop_
_entity_poly.entity_id
_entity_poly.type
_entity_poly.pdbx_seq_one_letter_code
_entity_poly.pdbx_strand_id
1 'polypeptide(L)'
;FVNVCYDELNLSRPELVRGIHEEYINAGAEILETNTFGANPVKLSSFGLEDRTEEINEQAARLAVEASSKAELSELTRGNDPDYSSGSTVAVAGALGPLGIRIEPWGPTSLDEAEAYFARQVDGLLKGGVDGFVLETFSDISELQCALRAIRAACELPVIAQMTVGPDGKTSLGTEPAHLAQAMEDSGADVIGLNCSVGPAVMLDALEDMAEVTQLPLSAQPNAGLPRNVRDRKIYLASPDYMAQYARRMIDVGVRFVGGCCGTTPDHTRRMRDSAAALQPKHPIVTIRDRANNSHSATNPVPLEQRSAWGRKLARGEQVASVEIIPPHS
;
A
#
# COMPACT_ATOMS: atom_id res chain seq x y z
N PHE A 1 -25.48 -10.58 -2.20
CA PHE A 1 -24.17 -11.23 -2.36
C PHE A 1 -23.80 -11.89 -1.03
N VAL A 2 -23.85 -13.19 -0.96
CA VAL A 2 -23.38 -13.99 0.17
C VAL A 2 -22.09 -14.65 -0.30
N ASN A 3 -20.95 -14.42 0.37
CA ASN A 3 -19.62 -14.92 0.05
C ASN A 3 -19.11 -14.53 -1.35
N VAL A 4 -18.80 -13.28 -1.53
CA VAL A 4 -18.18 -12.79 -2.79
C VAL A 4 -16.67 -12.68 -2.59
N CYS A 5 -15.90 -13.29 -3.49
CA CYS A 5 -14.47 -13.02 -3.65
C CYS A 5 -14.32 -11.74 -4.47
N TYR A 6 -13.92 -10.65 -3.83
CA TYR A 6 -13.76 -9.36 -4.52
C TYR A 6 -12.53 -9.36 -5.45
N ASP A 7 -11.53 -10.15 -5.13
CA ASP A 7 -10.33 -10.30 -5.96
C ASP A 7 -10.66 -10.98 -7.32
N GLU A 8 -11.70 -11.83 -7.36
CA GLU A 8 -12.17 -12.48 -8.58
C GLU A 8 -12.84 -11.49 -9.56
N LEU A 9 -13.30 -10.32 -9.07
CA LEU A 9 -13.86 -9.27 -9.94
C LEU A 9 -12.86 -8.78 -10.99
N ASN A 10 -11.58 -8.94 -10.78
CA ASN A 10 -10.55 -8.66 -11.77
C ASN A 10 -10.77 -9.45 -13.06
N LEU A 11 -11.40 -10.62 -12.97
CA LEU A 11 -11.70 -11.51 -14.10
C LEU A 11 -13.15 -11.37 -14.59
N SER A 12 -14.12 -11.38 -13.67
CA SER A 12 -15.55 -11.40 -14.02
C SER A 12 -16.13 -10.01 -14.27
N ARG A 13 -15.55 -8.95 -13.69
CA ARG A 13 -16.02 -7.57 -13.80
C ARG A 13 -14.85 -6.58 -13.96
N PRO A 14 -13.96 -6.78 -14.93
CA PRO A 14 -12.75 -5.95 -15.11
C PRO A 14 -13.08 -4.47 -15.33
N GLU A 15 -14.21 -4.16 -15.96
CA GLU A 15 -14.67 -2.79 -16.21
C GLU A 15 -15.02 -2.05 -14.90
N LEU A 16 -15.53 -2.78 -13.90
CA LEU A 16 -15.84 -2.20 -12.58
C LEU A 16 -14.55 -1.84 -11.84
N VAL A 17 -13.60 -2.76 -11.79
CA VAL A 17 -12.31 -2.54 -11.12
C VAL A 17 -11.55 -1.39 -11.78
N ARG A 18 -11.48 -1.37 -13.11
CA ARG A 18 -10.87 -0.27 -13.88
C ARG A 18 -11.54 1.06 -13.60
N GLY A 19 -12.89 1.11 -13.58
CA GLY A 19 -13.63 2.32 -13.25
C GLY A 19 -13.28 2.90 -11.89
N ILE A 20 -13.08 2.03 -10.88
CA ILE A 20 -12.64 2.46 -9.55
C ILE A 20 -11.23 3.07 -9.63
N HIS A 21 -10.28 2.44 -10.31
CA HIS A 21 -8.94 3.00 -10.51
C HIS A 21 -9.01 4.39 -11.16
N GLU A 22 -9.82 4.54 -12.23
CA GLU A 22 -10.01 5.82 -12.93
C GLU A 22 -10.60 6.91 -12.00
N GLU A 23 -11.53 6.57 -11.11
CA GLU A 23 -12.08 7.51 -10.13
C GLU A 23 -11.03 8.05 -9.17
N TYR A 24 -10.13 7.18 -8.67
CA TYR A 24 -9.05 7.59 -7.78
C TYR A 24 -7.95 8.38 -8.51
N ILE A 25 -7.62 8.02 -9.74
CA ILE A 25 -6.73 8.85 -10.59
C ILE A 25 -7.32 10.25 -10.77
N ASN A 26 -8.60 10.35 -11.10
CA ASN A 26 -9.29 11.64 -11.25
C ASN A 26 -9.37 12.44 -9.93
N ALA A 27 -9.25 11.78 -8.80
CA ALA A 27 -9.12 12.42 -7.49
C ALA A 27 -7.68 12.87 -7.19
N GLY A 28 -6.70 12.47 -8.02
CA GLY A 28 -5.31 12.85 -7.92
C GLY A 28 -4.47 11.87 -7.11
N ALA A 29 -4.84 10.60 -7.08
CA ALA A 29 -3.97 9.54 -6.57
C ALA A 29 -2.71 9.44 -7.43
N GLU A 30 -1.56 9.31 -6.80
CA GLU A 30 -0.25 9.16 -7.46
C GLU A 30 0.28 7.73 -7.41
N ILE A 31 -0.31 6.91 -6.53
CA ILE A 31 -0.13 5.45 -6.49
C ILE A 31 -1.50 4.79 -6.46
N LEU A 32 -1.69 3.79 -7.30
CA LEU A 32 -2.83 2.86 -7.25
C LEU A 32 -2.39 1.55 -6.62
N GLU A 33 -3.18 1.02 -5.73
CA GLU A 33 -3.04 -0.32 -5.21
C GLU A 33 -3.92 -1.27 -6.02
N THR A 34 -3.40 -2.46 -6.34
CA THR A 34 -4.16 -3.45 -7.10
C THR A 34 -5.27 -4.07 -6.24
N ASN A 35 -6.35 -4.53 -6.86
CA ASN A 35 -7.43 -5.26 -6.16
C ASN A 35 -7.01 -6.71 -5.88
N THR A 36 -6.02 -6.89 -4.98
CA THR A 36 -5.37 -8.19 -4.70
C THR A 36 -5.09 -8.46 -3.23
N PHE A 37 -5.67 -7.69 -2.31
CA PHE A 37 -5.50 -7.85 -0.86
C PHE A 37 -5.72 -9.29 -0.37
N GLY A 38 -6.72 -9.98 -0.91
CA GLY A 38 -7.07 -11.35 -0.58
C GLY A 38 -6.64 -12.37 -1.62
N ALA A 39 -5.93 -11.98 -2.68
CA ALA A 39 -5.64 -12.82 -3.83
C ALA A 39 -4.48 -13.82 -3.61
N ASN A 40 -4.30 -14.31 -2.37
CA ASN A 40 -3.37 -15.39 -2.06
C ASN A 40 -4.07 -16.77 -2.11
N PRO A 41 -3.34 -17.88 -2.32
CA PRO A 41 -3.95 -19.19 -2.50
C PRO A 41 -4.74 -19.65 -1.28
N VAL A 42 -4.36 -19.22 -0.07
CA VAL A 42 -5.05 -19.60 1.18
C VAL A 42 -6.46 -19.00 1.25
N LYS A 43 -6.60 -17.69 1.01
CA LYS A 43 -7.92 -17.03 1.01
C LYS A 43 -8.75 -17.46 -0.21
N LEU A 44 -8.13 -17.59 -1.36
CA LEU A 44 -8.80 -18.00 -2.60
C LEU A 44 -9.33 -19.44 -2.52
N SER A 45 -8.72 -20.33 -1.74
CA SER A 45 -9.20 -21.72 -1.55
C SER A 45 -10.62 -21.79 -0.97
N SER A 46 -11.00 -20.80 -0.16
CA SER A 46 -12.38 -20.70 0.37
C SER A 46 -13.44 -20.53 -0.73
N PHE A 47 -13.02 -20.19 -1.94
CA PHE A 47 -13.86 -19.97 -3.11
C PHE A 47 -13.56 -20.97 -4.23
N GLY A 48 -12.62 -21.92 -4.03
CA GLY A 48 -12.15 -22.87 -5.05
C GLY A 48 -11.37 -22.19 -6.19
N LEU A 49 -10.66 -21.11 -5.86
CA LEU A 49 -9.91 -20.27 -6.82
C LEU A 49 -8.39 -20.30 -6.59
N GLU A 50 -7.89 -21.17 -5.71
CA GLU A 50 -6.47 -21.26 -5.35
C GLU A 50 -5.55 -21.54 -6.54
N ASP A 51 -6.04 -22.30 -7.53
CA ASP A 51 -5.30 -22.59 -8.75
C ASP A 51 -5.22 -21.41 -9.73
N ARG A 52 -6.00 -20.37 -9.50
CA ARG A 52 -6.04 -19.14 -10.31
C ARG A 52 -5.34 -17.96 -9.64
N THR A 53 -4.56 -18.19 -8.61
CA THR A 53 -3.87 -17.13 -7.85
C THR A 53 -3.06 -16.21 -8.77
N GLU A 54 -2.19 -16.76 -9.61
CA GLU A 54 -1.33 -15.98 -10.49
C GLU A 54 -2.15 -15.20 -11.53
N GLU A 55 -3.18 -15.83 -12.11
CA GLU A 55 -4.06 -15.21 -13.11
C GLU A 55 -4.84 -14.01 -12.55
N ILE A 56 -5.40 -14.14 -11.34
CA ILE A 56 -6.16 -13.07 -10.66
C ILE A 56 -5.23 -11.88 -10.39
N ASN A 57 -4.04 -12.13 -9.88
CA ASN A 57 -3.05 -11.09 -9.57
C ASN A 57 -2.51 -10.41 -10.83
N GLU A 58 -2.20 -11.17 -11.88
CA GLU A 58 -1.75 -10.64 -13.16
C GLU A 58 -2.81 -9.72 -13.79
N GLN A 59 -4.06 -10.17 -13.81
CA GLN A 59 -5.15 -9.37 -14.38
C GLN A 59 -5.41 -8.10 -13.56
N ALA A 60 -5.38 -8.18 -12.23
CA ALA A 60 -5.53 -7.01 -11.36
C ALA A 60 -4.46 -5.94 -11.65
N ALA A 61 -3.19 -6.37 -11.74
CA ALA A 61 -2.10 -5.46 -12.06
C ALA A 61 -2.27 -4.83 -13.45
N ARG A 62 -2.63 -5.61 -14.46
CA ARG A 62 -2.91 -5.10 -15.82
C ARG A 62 -4.01 -4.05 -15.84
N LEU A 63 -5.11 -4.25 -15.11
CA LEU A 63 -6.20 -3.28 -15.03
C LEU A 63 -5.74 -1.94 -14.43
N ALA A 64 -4.92 -1.98 -13.39
CA ALA A 64 -4.36 -0.78 -12.78
C ALA A 64 -3.37 -0.06 -13.71
N VAL A 65 -2.49 -0.81 -14.39
CA VAL A 65 -1.53 -0.29 -15.39
C VAL A 65 -2.25 0.32 -16.59
N GLU A 66 -3.31 -0.32 -17.08
CA GLU A 66 -4.13 0.23 -18.18
C GLU A 66 -4.80 1.56 -17.77
N ALA A 67 -5.34 1.64 -16.54
CA ALA A 67 -5.95 2.86 -16.04
C ALA A 67 -4.92 3.99 -15.90
N SER A 68 -3.73 3.70 -15.36
CA SER A 68 -2.61 4.64 -15.25
C SER A 68 -2.16 5.16 -16.63
N SER A 69 -1.88 4.27 -17.58
CA SER A 69 -1.40 4.63 -18.92
C SER A 69 -2.44 5.46 -19.71
N LYS A 70 -3.73 5.18 -19.54
CA LYS A 70 -4.80 5.96 -20.16
C LYS A 70 -4.88 7.38 -19.62
N ALA A 71 -4.63 7.55 -18.32
CA ALA A 71 -4.58 8.88 -17.71
C ALA A 71 -3.43 9.72 -18.27
N GLU A 72 -2.22 9.14 -18.38
CA GLU A 72 -1.06 9.80 -18.98
C GLU A 72 -1.34 10.27 -20.41
N LEU A 73 -1.94 9.42 -21.23
CA LEU A 73 -2.28 9.75 -22.61
C LEU A 73 -3.30 10.89 -22.68
N SER A 74 -4.26 10.93 -21.75
CA SER A 74 -5.27 11.99 -21.69
C SER A 74 -4.68 13.34 -21.26
N GLU A 75 -3.67 13.34 -20.39
CA GLU A 75 -2.94 14.54 -20.00
C GLU A 75 -2.11 15.11 -21.14
N LEU A 76 -1.40 14.26 -21.89
CA LEU A 76 -0.66 14.67 -23.08
C LEU A 76 -1.55 15.30 -24.16
N THR A 77 -2.80 14.88 -24.26
CA THR A 77 -3.78 15.43 -25.22
C THR A 77 -4.48 16.70 -24.77
N ARG A 78 -4.54 16.98 -23.46
CA ARG A 78 -5.15 18.21 -22.90
C ARG A 78 -4.27 19.45 -22.99
N GLY A 79 -3.00 19.33 -23.39
CA GLY A 79 -1.98 20.32 -23.69
C GLY A 79 -2.18 21.75 -23.18
N ASN A 80 -1.22 22.27 -22.36
CA ASN A 80 -1.03 23.68 -22.03
C ASN A 80 -1.88 24.31 -20.93
N ASP A 81 -2.18 23.61 -19.83
CA ASP A 81 -2.47 24.31 -18.58
C ASP A 81 -1.14 24.56 -17.84
N PRO A 82 -0.66 25.82 -17.75
CA PRO A 82 0.62 26.12 -17.11
C PRO A 82 0.65 25.90 -15.60
N ASP A 83 -0.51 25.72 -14.95
CA ASP A 83 -0.63 25.41 -13.51
C ASP A 83 -0.62 23.89 -13.20
N TYR A 84 -0.66 23.04 -14.22
CA TYR A 84 -0.54 21.60 -14.07
C TYR A 84 0.89 21.19 -14.37
N SER A 85 1.66 20.82 -13.37
CA SER A 85 3.00 20.24 -13.56
C SER A 85 2.88 18.92 -14.32
N SER A 86 2.97 19.03 -15.64
CA SER A 86 2.91 17.91 -16.59
C SER A 86 3.95 16.87 -16.26
N GLY A 87 3.53 15.61 -16.09
CA GLY A 87 4.42 14.45 -16.08
C GLY A 87 4.38 13.56 -14.83
N SER A 88 3.32 13.59 -14.04
CA SER A 88 3.17 12.65 -12.92
C SER A 88 2.56 11.35 -13.41
N THR A 89 3.41 10.39 -13.78
CA THR A 89 3.01 9.00 -14.02
C THR A 89 2.41 8.44 -12.74
N VAL A 90 1.17 7.96 -12.79
CA VAL A 90 0.54 7.27 -11.66
C VAL A 90 1.19 5.89 -11.55
N ALA A 91 1.84 5.61 -10.43
CA ALA A 91 2.48 4.33 -10.19
C ALA A 91 1.47 3.27 -9.75
N VAL A 92 1.78 2.00 -10.02
CA VAL A 92 0.96 0.85 -9.62
C VAL A 92 1.70 0.01 -8.60
N ALA A 93 1.13 -0.14 -7.42
CA ALA A 93 1.64 -1.01 -6.36
C ALA A 93 0.82 -2.29 -6.26
N GLY A 94 1.50 -3.43 -6.32
CA GLY A 94 0.89 -4.73 -6.06
C GLY A 94 0.56 -4.88 -4.57
N ALA A 95 -0.72 -4.99 -4.23
CA ALA A 95 -1.18 -5.10 -2.85
C ALA A 95 -1.16 -6.55 -2.37
N LEU A 96 -0.50 -6.80 -1.23
CA LEU A 96 -0.50 -8.09 -0.53
C LEU A 96 -0.98 -7.90 0.90
N GLY A 97 -2.06 -8.58 1.25
CA GLY A 97 -2.54 -8.68 2.63
C GLY A 97 -2.13 -9.99 3.30
N PRO A 98 -2.37 -10.14 4.61
CA PRO A 98 -2.03 -11.36 5.35
C PRO A 98 -2.78 -12.59 4.81
N LEU A 99 -2.19 -13.77 4.97
CA LEU A 99 -2.74 -15.04 4.49
C LEU A 99 -4.10 -15.39 5.12
N GLY A 100 -4.37 -14.87 6.33
CA GLY A 100 -5.59 -15.16 7.06
C GLY A 100 -5.53 -16.47 7.87
N ILE A 101 -4.35 -17.06 7.98
CA ILE A 101 -4.04 -18.23 8.81
C ILE A 101 -2.93 -17.88 9.80
N ARG A 102 -2.73 -18.74 10.80
CA ARG A 102 -1.59 -18.60 11.71
C ARG A 102 -0.40 -19.38 11.16
N ILE A 103 0.74 -18.73 11.12
CA ILE A 103 2.02 -19.33 10.78
C ILE A 103 2.82 -19.67 12.05
N GLU A 104 3.89 -20.41 11.93
CA GLU A 104 4.79 -20.70 13.06
C GLU A 104 5.38 -19.41 13.67
N PRO A 105 5.62 -19.35 14.98
CA PRO A 105 5.42 -20.45 15.95
C PRO A 105 3.97 -20.59 16.45
N TRP A 106 3.03 -19.77 15.99
CA TRP A 106 1.67 -19.68 16.53
C TRP A 106 0.65 -20.54 15.79
N GLY A 107 1.05 -21.17 14.68
CA GLY A 107 0.21 -22.01 13.84
C GLY A 107 0.97 -23.15 13.19
N PRO A 108 0.27 -24.01 12.43
CA PRO A 108 0.85 -25.21 11.83
C PRO A 108 1.61 -24.91 10.50
N THR A 109 1.38 -23.76 9.89
CA THR A 109 2.00 -23.39 8.61
C THR A 109 3.43 -22.91 8.85
N SER A 110 4.40 -23.51 8.21
CA SER A 110 5.80 -23.11 8.31
C SER A 110 6.06 -21.75 7.64
N LEU A 111 7.18 -21.09 7.98
CA LEU A 111 7.58 -19.84 7.33
C LEU A 111 7.85 -20.07 5.83
N ASP A 112 8.43 -21.21 5.45
CA ASP A 112 8.70 -21.56 4.05
C ASP A 112 7.40 -21.74 3.24
N GLU A 113 6.38 -22.38 3.83
CA GLU A 113 5.06 -22.50 3.19
C GLU A 113 4.39 -21.12 3.03
N ALA A 114 4.46 -20.28 4.05
CA ALA A 114 3.94 -18.93 3.99
C ALA A 114 4.62 -18.11 2.89
N GLU A 115 5.94 -18.18 2.80
CA GLU A 115 6.73 -17.53 1.75
C GLU A 115 6.34 -18.03 0.35
N ALA A 116 6.14 -19.35 0.19
CA ALA A 116 5.70 -19.95 -1.07
C ALA A 116 4.29 -19.46 -1.49
N TYR A 117 3.37 -19.25 -0.54
CA TYR A 117 2.06 -18.68 -0.84
C TYR A 117 2.14 -17.24 -1.34
N PHE A 118 2.96 -16.40 -0.70
CA PHE A 118 3.20 -15.04 -1.17
C PHE A 118 3.92 -15.00 -2.52
N ALA A 119 4.87 -15.90 -2.76
CA ALA A 119 5.61 -15.96 -4.02
C ALA A 119 4.68 -16.16 -5.23
N ARG A 120 3.60 -16.93 -5.12
CA ARG A 120 2.59 -17.09 -6.17
C ARG A 120 1.86 -15.78 -6.49
N GLN A 121 1.53 -15.01 -5.45
CA GLN A 121 0.88 -13.70 -5.61
C GLN A 121 1.84 -12.70 -6.27
N VAL A 122 3.08 -12.66 -5.81
CA VAL A 122 4.16 -11.82 -6.37
C VAL A 122 4.41 -12.13 -7.85
N ASP A 123 4.46 -13.41 -8.24
CA ASP A 123 4.66 -13.83 -9.63
C ASP A 123 3.56 -13.27 -10.55
N GLY A 124 2.30 -13.36 -10.15
CA GLY A 124 1.19 -12.79 -10.91
C GLY A 124 1.28 -11.27 -11.04
N LEU A 125 1.56 -10.57 -9.94
CA LEU A 125 1.68 -9.11 -9.92
C LEU A 125 2.82 -8.61 -10.80
N LEU A 126 3.99 -9.26 -10.76
CA LEU A 126 5.13 -8.93 -11.62
C LEU A 126 4.82 -9.12 -13.10
N LYS A 127 4.13 -10.21 -13.47
CA LYS A 127 3.66 -10.46 -14.85
C LYS A 127 2.69 -9.39 -15.33
N GLY A 128 1.88 -8.85 -14.44
CA GLY A 128 0.95 -7.75 -14.72
C GLY A 128 1.61 -6.38 -14.85
N GLY A 129 2.86 -6.21 -14.40
CA GLY A 129 3.67 -5.02 -14.64
C GLY A 129 3.58 -3.95 -13.54
N VAL A 130 3.49 -4.33 -12.27
CA VAL A 130 3.51 -3.39 -11.14
C VAL A 130 4.86 -2.65 -11.03
N ASP A 131 4.83 -1.42 -10.52
CA ASP A 131 6.01 -0.57 -10.28
C ASP A 131 6.64 -0.80 -8.90
N GLY A 132 5.93 -1.43 -7.99
CA GLY A 132 6.34 -1.72 -6.62
C GLY A 132 5.28 -2.53 -5.88
N PHE A 133 5.47 -2.69 -4.59
CA PHE A 133 4.57 -3.48 -3.75
C PHE A 133 4.12 -2.71 -2.51
N VAL A 134 2.93 -3.01 -2.03
CA VAL A 134 2.45 -2.63 -0.71
C VAL A 134 2.06 -3.89 0.06
N LEU A 135 2.72 -4.10 1.20
CA LEU A 135 2.33 -5.08 2.21
C LEU A 135 1.44 -4.36 3.20
N GLU A 136 0.17 -4.73 3.27
CA GLU A 136 -0.83 -3.96 4.03
C GLU A 136 -1.59 -4.79 5.04
N THR A 137 -1.98 -4.16 6.15
CA THR A 137 -2.87 -4.72 7.16
C THR A 137 -2.30 -5.96 7.87
N PHE A 138 -0.97 -6.08 7.93
CA PHE A 138 -0.33 -7.13 8.68
C PHE A 138 -0.41 -6.85 10.18
N SER A 139 -0.58 -7.91 10.97
CA SER A 139 -0.61 -7.86 12.44
C SER A 139 0.50 -8.71 13.08
N ASP A 140 1.18 -9.54 12.29
CA ASP A 140 2.32 -10.37 12.67
C ASP A 140 3.54 -10.00 11.84
N ILE A 141 4.61 -9.59 12.50
CA ILE A 141 5.86 -9.19 11.84
C ILE A 141 6.52 -10.38 11.12
N SER A 142 6.39 -11.59 11.63
CA SER A 142 6.96 -12.78 10.99
C SER A 142 6.27 -13.08 9.66
N GLU A 143 4.95 -12.88 9.59
CA GLU A 143 4.20 -13.03 8.35
C GLU A 143 4.57 -11.94 7.32
N LEU A 144 4.68 -10.68 7.76
CA LEU A 144 5.14 -9.59 6.91
C LEU A 144 6.54 -9.87 6.36
N GLN A 145 7.44 -10.44 7.18
CA GLN A 145 8.78 -10.82 6.75
C GLN A 145 8.78 -11.93 5.69
N CYS A 146 7.85 -12.90 5.77
CA CYS A 146 7.69 -13.92 4.72
C CYS A 146 7.29 -13.28 3.39
N ALA A 147 6.31 -12.36 3.41
CA ALA A 147 5.90 -11.64 2.20
C ALA A 147 7.04 -10.81 1.61
N LEU A 148 7.80 -10.10 2.45
CA LEU A 148 8.93 -9.31 2.02
C LEU A 148 10.06 -10.17 1.42
N ARG A 149 10.37 -11.33 2.02
CA ARG A 149 11.35 -12.27 1.44
C ARG A 149 10.90 -12.80 0.09
N ALA A 150 9.62 -13.15 -0.06
CA ALA A 150 9.07 -13.60 -1.35
C ALA A 150 9.24 -12.53 -2.45
N ILE A 151 8.99 -11.25 -2.14
CA ILE A 151 9.22 -10.14 -3.07
C ILE A 151 10.70 -10.00 -3.41
N ARG A 152 11.58 -9.99 -2.40
CA ARG A 152 13.02 -9.80 -2.59
C ARG A 152 13.69 -10.97 -3.31
N ALA A 153 13.15 -12.18 -3.19
CA ALA A 153 13.62 -13.32 -3.98
C ALA A 153 13.28 -13.18 -5.47
N ALA A 154 12.20 -12.44 -5.81
CA ALA A 154 11.71 -12.30 -7.18
C ALA A 154 12.20 -11.02 -7.86
N CYS A 155 12.39 -9.90 -7.12
CA CYS A 155 12.71 -8.60 -7.72
C CYS A 155 13.29 -7.59 -6.71
N GLU A 156 13.79 -6.47 -7.27
CA GLU A 156 14.33 -5.32 -6.52
C GLU A 156 13.35 -4.11 -6.52
N LEU A 157 12.08 -4.30 -6.86
CA LEU A 157 11.12 -3.22 -6.86
C LEU A 157 10.89 -2.67 -5.44
N PRO A 158 10.53 -1.38 -5.29
CA PRO A 158 10.29 -0.78 -3.98
C PRO A 158 9.10 -1.41 -3.27
N VAL A 159 9.21 -1.51 -1.93
CA VAL A 159 8.17 -2.09 -1.07
C VAL A 159 7.82 -1.12 0.05
N ILE A 160 6.54 -0.79 0.15
CA ILE A 160 5.93 -0.21 1.36
C ILE A 160 5.49 -1.36 2.25
N ALA A 161 5.97 -1.39 3.49
CA ALA A 161 5.54 -2.35 4.50
C ALA A 161 4.69 -1.66 5.57
N GLN A 162 3.46 -2.12 5.74
CA GLN A 162 2.50 -1.53 6.68
C GLN A 162 1.94 -2.58 7.63
N MET A 163 1.86 -2.19 8.89
CA MET A 163 1.23 -2.98 9.94
C MET A 163 0.01 -2.27 10.52
N THR A 164 -0.80 -3.02 11.28
CA THR A 164 -1.95 -2.47 11.99
C THR A 164 -1.66 -2.29 13.47
N VAL A 165 -2.22 -1.22 14.05
CA VAL A 165 -2.23 -1.00 15.50
C VAL A 165 -3.67 -0.91 16.01
N GLY A 166 -3.87 -1.29 17.26
CA GLY A 166 -5.14 -1.15 17.96
C GLY A 166 -5.38 0.27 18.51
N PRO A 167 -6.52 0.48 19.19
CA PRO A 167 -6.83 1.78 19.82
C PRO A 167 -5.84 2.22 20.89
N ASP A 168 -5.04 1.30 21.41
CA ASP A 168 -3.94 1.54 22.36
C ASP A 168 -2.61 1.88 21.68
N GLY A 169 -2.59 2.00 20.35
CA GLY A 169 -1.40 2.29 19.55
C GLY A 169 -0.47 1.10 19.34
N LYS A 170 -0.79 -0.10 19.85
CA LYS A 170 0.05 -1.30 19.74
C LYS A 170 -0.53 -2.32 18.77
N THR A 171 0.33 -3.24 18.31
CA THR A 171 -0.18 -4.38 17.51
C THR A 171 -1.05 -5.31 18.37
N SER A 172 -1.77 -6.21 17.72
CA SER A 172 -2.55 -7.27 18.40
C SER A 172 -1.69 -8.17 19.31
N LEU A 173 -0.38 -8.21 19.09
CA LEU A 173 0.60 -8.95 19.92
C LEU A 173 1.27 -8.04 20.98
N GLY A 174 0.83 -6.79 21.11
CA GLY A 174 1.35 -5.84 22.11
C GLY A 174 2.66 -5.16 21.74
N THR A 175 3.10 -5.23 20.47
CA THR A 175 4.34 -4.57 20.04
C THR A 175 4.13 -3.07 19.91
N GLU A 176 5.04 -2.29 20.50
CA GLU A 176 5.06 -0.83 20.44
C GLU A 176 5.45 -0.33 19.03
N PRO A 177 4.98 0.86 18.59
CA PRO A 177 5.28 1.42 17.27
C PRO A 177 6.77 1.59 16.99
N ALA A 178 7.56 2.03 17.95
CA ALA A 178 9.01 2.16 17.80
C ALA A 178 9.71 0.82 17.52
N HIS A 179 9.29 -0.27 18.18
CA HIS A 179 9.82 -1.61 17.91
C HIS A 179 9.37 -2.14 16.54
N LEU A 180 8.14 -1.80 16.11
CA LEU A 180 7.67 -2.13 14.76
C LEU A 180 8.51 -1.45 13.68
N ALA A 181 8.80 -0.16 13.85
CA ALA A 181 9.61 0.58 12.90
C ALA A 181 10.98 -0.08 12.73
N GLN A 182 11.65 -0.41 13.83
CA GLN A 182 12.95 -1.09 13.79
C GLN A 182 12.87 -2.46 13.11
N ALA A 183 11.87 -3.27 13.45
CA ALA A 183 11.71 -4.61 12.88
C ALA A 183 11.44 -4.58 11.36
N MET A 184 10.63 -3.61 10.88
CA MET A 184 10.38 -3.44 9.45
C MET A 184 11.61 -2.90 8.70
N GLU A 185 12.36 -1.97 9.29
CA GLU A 185 13.63 -1.46 8.75
C GLU A 185 14.65 -2.59 8.62
N ASP A 186 14.85 -3.39 9.67
CA ASP A 186 15.77 -4.53 9.69
C ASP A 186 15.39 -5.60 8.66
N SER A 187 14.09 -5.75 8.39
CA SER A 187 13.56 -6.70 7.39
C SER A 187 13.79 -6.26 5.96
N GLY A 188 14.15 -5.00 5.75
CA GLY A 188 14.53 -4.51 4.44
C GLY A 188 13.40 -3.91 3.62
N ALA A 189 12.36 -3.35 4.22
CA ALA A 189 11.42 -2.48 3.54
C ALA A 189 12.09 -1.19 3.07
N ASP A 190 11.53 -0.56 2.02
CA ASP A 190 12.00 0.76 1.53
C ASP A 190 11.20 1.90 2.17
N VAL A 191 9.95 1.64 2.51
CA VAL A 191 9.04 2.52 3.24
C VAL A 191 8.36 1.69 4.30
N ILE A 192 8.20 2.24 5.50
CA ILE A 192 7.49 1.56 6.58
C ILE A 192 6.30 2.39 7.03
N GLY A 193 5.30 1.76 7.64
CA GLY A 193 4.15 2.54 8.07
C GLY A 193 3.01 1.75 8.70
N LEU A 194 1.88 2.42 8.79
CA LEU A 194 0.67 1.91 9.39
C LEU A 194 -0.52 2.10 8.46
N ASN A 195 -1.42 1.10 8.42
CA ASN A 195 -2.69 1.23 7.73
C ASN A 195 -3.83 0.56 8.50
N CYS A 196 -5.06 0.91 8.16
CA CYS A 196 -6.29 0.29 8.67
C CYS A 196 -6.45 0.34 10.20
N SER A 197 -7.37 -0.46 10.74
CA SER A 197 -7.73 -0.69 12.15
C SER A 197 -8.18 0.54 12.94
N VAL A 198 -7.48 1.65 12.86
CA VAL A 198 -7.76 2.88 13.62
C VAL A 198 -8.00 4.09 12.71
N GLY A 199 -8.58 5.13 13.27
CA GLY A 199 -8.69 6.43 12.62
C GLY A 199 -7.41 7.25 12.71
N PRO A 200 -7.39 8.43 12.06
CA PRO A 200 -6.15 9.21 11.87
C PRO A 200 -5.52 9.73 13.16
N ALA A 201 -6.29 9.92 14.24
CA ALA A 201 -5.74 10.44 15.50
C ALA A 201 -4.78 9.44 16.15
N VAL A 202 -5.27 8.21 16.40
CA VAL A 202 -4.45 7.15 17.02
C VAL A 202 -3.26 6.78 16.12
N MET A 203 -3.48 6.76 14.79
CA MET A 203 -2.40 6.46 13.86
C MET A 203 -1.31 7.53 13.88
N LEU A 204 -1.67 8.81 14.02
CA LEU A 204 -0.69 9.88 14.12
C LEU A 204 0.20 9.72 15.36
N ASP A 205 -0.39 9.43 16.53
CA ASP A 205 0.37 9.24 17.77
C ASP A 205 1.38 8.09 17.61
N ALA A 206 0.97 6.96 17.01
CA ALA A 206 1.86 5.83 16.73
C ALA A 206 2.96 6.17 15.70
N LEU A 207 2.66 7.00 14.69
CA LEU A 207 3.64 7.44 13.70
C LEU A 207 4.66 8.42 14.29
N GLU A 208 4.30 9.24 15.27
CA GLU A 208 5.22 10.08 16.02
C GLU A 208 6.28 9.22 16.72
N ASP A 209 5.88 8.14 17.42
CA ASP A 209 6.80 7.18 18.04
C ASP A 209 7.71 6.48 17.02
N MET A 210 7.17 6.11 15.85
CA MET A 210 7.97 5.51 14.78
C MET A 210 9.01 6.49 14.22
N ALA A 211 8.62 7.74 14.01
CA ALA A 211 9.49 8.78 13.45
C ALA A 211 10.72 9.09 14.32
N GLU A 212 10.65 8.85 15.63
CA GLU A 212 11.77 9.06 16.53
C GLU A 212 12.92 8.06 16.35
N VAL A 213 12.62 6.86 15.80
CA VAL A 213 13.58 5.73 15.79
C VAL A 213 14.01 5.29 14.38
N THR A 214 13.37 5.79 13.32
CA THR A 214 13.69 5.41 11.94
C THR A 214 14.12 6.60 11.09
N GLN A 215 14.92 6.30 10.04
CA GLN A 215 15.25 7.25 8.98
C GLN A 215 14.55 6.89 7.65
N LEU A 216 13.79 5.79 7.62
CA LEU A 216 13.03 5.42 6.43
C LEU A 216 11.83 6.36 6.24
N PRO A 217 11.41 6.58 4.98
CA PRO A 217 10.15 7.27 4.71
C PRO A 217 8.98 6.55 5.38
N LEU A 218 8.07 7.31 5.98
CA LEU A 218 6.87 6.76 6.60
C LEU A 218 5.67 6.81 5.66
N SER A 219 4.78 5.82 5.79
CA SER A 219 3.47 5.76 5.13
C SER A 219 2.32 5.71 6.15
N ALA A 220 1.20 6.32 5.82
CA ALA A 220 0.01 6.38 6.65
C ALA A 220 -1.28 6.25 5.84
N GLN A 221 -2.08 5.22 6.12
CA GLN A 221 -3.38 4.98 5.48
C GLN A 221 -4.45 4.65 6.54
N PRO A 222 -4.91 5.64 7.32
CA PRO A 222 -5.92 5.44 8.35
C PRO A 222 -7.31 5.17 7.76
N ASN A 223 -8.16 4.53 8.54
CA ASN A 223 -9.59 4.47 8.25
C ASN A 223 -10.24 5.86 8.35
N ALA A 224 -11.35 6.06 7.64
CA ALA A 224 -12.17 7.28 7.80
C ALA A 224 -12.91 7.30 9.16
N GLY A 225 -12.14 7.20 10.24
CA GLY A 225 -12.61 7.06 11.61
C GLY A 225 -12.87 5.60 12.02
N LEU A 226 -13.45 5.41 13.20
CA LEU A 226 -13.84 4.08 13.67
C LEU A 226 -15.18 3.66 13.05
N PRO A 227 -15.33 2.38 12.65
CA PRO A 227 -16.58 1.89 12.10
C PRO A 227 -17.70 1.90 13.13
N ARG A 228 -18.88 2.35 12.73
CA ARG A 228 -20.14 2.19 13.48
C ARG A 228 -21.01 1.17 12.78
N ASN A 229 -21.51 0.22 13.52
CA ASN A 229 -22.48 -0.75 12.99
C ASN A 229 -23.87 -0.11 12.97
N VAL A 230 -24.44 0.06 11.77
CA VAL A 230 -25.79 0.55 11.57
C VAL A 230 -26.52 -0.42 10.64
N ARG A 231 -27.54 -1.15 11.16
CA ARG A 231 -28.32 -2.14 10.39
C ARG A 231 -27.41 -3.12 9.62
N ASP A 232 -26.47 -3.77 10.33
CA ASP A 232 -25.49 -4.73 9.82
C ASP A 232 -24.51 -4.19 8.76
N ARG A 233 -24.39 -2.87 8.63
CA ARG A 233 -23.40 -2.20 7.79
C ARG A 233 -22.39 -1.45 8.65
N LYS A 234 -21.12 -1.54 8.29
CA LYS A 234 -20.06 -0.69 8.86
C LYS A 234 -20.09 0.66 8.15
N ILE A 235 -20.32 1.73 8.91
CA ILE A 235 -20.32 3.11 8.42
C ILE A 235 -19.14 3.84 9.04
N TYR A 236 -18.37 4.53 8.22
CA TYR A 236 -17.27 5.38 8.63
C TYR A 236 -17.71 6.83 8.53
N LEU A 237 -17.39 7.67 9.52
CA LEU A 237 -17.97 9.00 9.68
C LEU A 237 -16.97 10.15 9.61
N ALA A 238 -15.66 9.87 9.47
CA ALA A 238 -14.69 10.95 9.29
C ALA A 238 -14.91 11.60 7.92
N SER A 239 -15.00 12.92 7.91
CA SER A 239 -15.17 13.67 6.67
C SER A 239 -13.84 13.79 5.90
N PRO A 240 -13.90 14.07 4.57
CA PRO A 240 -12.70 14.37 3.79
C PRO A 240 -11.85 15.50 4.38
N ASP A 241 -12.47 16.57 4.89
CA ASP A 241 -11.74 17.68 5.51
C ASP A 241 -11.03 17.28 6.82
N TYR A 242 -11.65 16.41 7.63
CA TYR A 242 -11.03 15.88 8.84
C TYR A 242 -9.80 15.02 8.50
N MET A 243 -9.92 14.13 7.53
CA MET A 243 -8.81 13.30 7.04
C MET A 243 -7.68 14.18 6.49
N ALA A 244 -8.00 15.21 5.73
CA ALA A 244 -7.02 16.15 5.17
C ALA A 244 -6.26 16.93 6.26
N GLN A 245 -6.91 17.33 7.35
CA GLN A 245 -6.24 17.97 8.49
C GLN A 245 -5.21 17.04 9.13
N TYR A 246 -5.55 15.76 9.32
CA TYR A 246 -4.61 14.78 9.87
C TYR A 246 -3.49 14.42 8.89
N ALA A 247 -3.78 14.34 7.58
CA ALA A 247 -2.76 14.17 6.56
C ALA A 247 -1.66 15.23 6.66
N ARG A 248 -2.03 16.50 6.86
CA ARG A 248 -1.04 17.58 7.11
C ARG A 248 -0.19 17.34 8.34
N ARG A 249 -0.81 16.97 9.47
CA ARG A 249 -0.09 16.66 10.70
C ARG A 249 0.87 15.49 10.53
N MET A 250 0.44 14.44 9.84
CA MET A 250 1.28 13.28 9.50
C MET A 250 2.48 13.67 8.64
N ILE A 251 2.27 14.56 7.66
CA ILE A 251 3.37 15.11 6.84
C ILE A 251 4.35 15.92 7.70
N ASP A 252 3.84 16.71 8.64
CA ASP A 252 4.67 17.51 9.54
C ASP A 252 5.58 16.65 10.44
N VAL A 253 5.19 15.41 10.77
CA VAL A 253 6.03 14.46 11.53
C VAL A 253 6.91 13.56 10.64
N GLY A 254 6.88 13.73 9.33
CA GLY A 254 7.80 13.04 8.42
C GLY A 254 7.17 11.98 7.53
N VAL A 255 5.85 11.80 7.57
CA VAL A 255 5.16 10.88 6.63
C VAL A 255 5.31 11.42 5.21
N ARG A 256 5.65 10.52 4.27
CA ARG A 256 5.85 10.81 2.85
C ARG A 256 4.76 10.22 1.96
N PHE A 257 4.13 9.15 2.41
CA PHE A 257 3.06 8.45 1.71
C PHE A 257 1.79 8.58 2.54
N VAL A 258 0.84 9.35 2.04
CA VAL A 258 -0.44 9.58 2.71
C VAL A 258 -1.57 9.06 1.85
N GLY A 259 -2.42 8.26 2.43
CA GLY A 259 -3.59 7.69 1.79
C GLY A 259 -4.72 7.45 2.77
N GLY A 260 -5.60 6.56 2.40
CA GLY A 260 -6.69 6.13 3.26
C GLY A 260 -7.04 4.68 3.04
N CYS A 261 -7.57 4.05 4.09
CA CYS A 261 -8.04 2.68 4.11
C CYS A 261 -9.58 2.66 4.22
N CYS A 262 -10.14 1.81 5.06
CA CYS A 262 -11.57 1.59 5.17
C CYS A 262 -12.40 2.86 5.32
N GLY A 263 -13.42 2.99 4.48
CA GLY A 263 -14.37 4.11 4.49
C GLY A 263 -13.90 5.38 3.78
N THR A 264 -12.67 5.40 3.25
CA THR A 264 -12.23 6.52 2.41
C THR A 264 -12.78 6.38 0.99
N THR A 265 -12.95 7.51 0.32
CA THR A 265 -13.52 7.64 -1.02
C THR A 265 -12.62 8.54 -1.87
N PRO A 266 -12.84 8.64 -3.20
CA PRO A 266 -12.12 9.58 -4.04
C PRO A 266 -12.12 11.03 -3.51
N ASP A 267 -13.20 11.48 -2.85
CA ASP A 267 -13.24 12.82 -2.25
C ASP A 267 -12.26 12.97 -1.08
N HIS A 268 -12.05 11.93 -0.28
CA HIS A 268 -11.02 11.92 0.77
C HIS A 268 -9.63 12.07 0.16
N THR A 269 -9.32 11.28 -0.87
CA THR A 269 -8.05 11.34 -1.60
C THR A 269 -7.79 12.73 -2.17
N ARG A 270 -8.80 13.32 -2.85
CA ARG A 270 -8.69 14.67 -3.40
C ARG A 270 -8.36 15.70 -2.33
N ARG A 271 -9.07 15.67 -1.20
CA ARG A 271 -8.84 16.61 -0.11
C ARG A 271 -7.49 16.44 0.57
N MET A 272 -7.04 15.20 0.77
CA MET A 272 -5.71 14.92 1.32
C MET A 272 -4.61 15.40 0.36
N ARG A 273 -4.71 15.11 -0.95
CA ARG A 273 -3.79 15.59 -1.97
C ARG A 273 -3.70 17.12 -1.99
N ASP A 274 -4.83 17.81 -2.05
CA ASP A 274 -4.88 19.30 -2.10
C ASP A 274 -4.23 19.89 -0.84
N SER A 275 -4.43 19.23 0.30
CA SER A 275 -3.84 19.64 1.57
C SER A 275 -2.32 19.39 1.61
N ALA A 276 -1.85 18.28 1.05
CA ALA A 276 -0.43 17.94 0.97
C ALA A 276 0.32 18.86 -0.02
N ALA A 277 -0.26 19.15 -1.17
CA ALA A 277 0.35 20.03 -2.19
C ALA A 277 0.60 21.47 -1.68
N ALA A 278 -0.17 21.92 -0.69
CA ALA A 278 0.01 23.23 -0.06
C ALA A 278 1.18 23.29 0.93
N LEU A 279 1.82 22.14 1.24
CA LEU A 279 2.92 22.05 2.21
C LEU A 279 4.26 21.99 1.49
N GLN A 280 5.20 22.86 1.91
CA GLN A 280 6.60 22.68 1.55
C GLN A 280 7.25 21.63 2.49
N PRO A 281 8.04 20.68 1.97
CA PRO A 281 8.72 19.71 2.82
C PRO A 281 9.62 20.42 3.84
N LYS A 282 9.40 20.19 5.13
CA LYS A 282 10.20 20.80 6.20
C LYS A 282 11.48 20.02 6.51
N HIS A 283 11.61 18.80 6.01
CA HIS A 283 12.73 17.92 6.31
C HIS A 283 13.66 17.74 5.10
N PRO A 284 14.98 17.58 5.32
CA PRO A 284 15.92 17.32 4.24
C PRO A 284 15.57 16.03 3.51
N ILE A 285 15.97 15.99 2.24
CA ILE A 285 15.83 14.81 1.38
C ILE A 285 16.37 13.59 2.14
N VAL A 286 15.52 12.60 2.37
CA VAL A 286 15.95 11.33 2.96
C VAL A 286 16.88 10.65 1.97
N THR A 287 18.15 10.53 2.31
CA THR A 287 19.11 9.77 1.52
C THR A 287 18.83 8.30 1.81
N ILE A 288 18.16 7.61 0.88
CA ILE A 288 17.99 6.17 0.98
C ILE A 288 19.39 5.56 0.97
N ARG A 289 19.76 4.88 2.06
CA ARG A 289 21.04 4.22 2.18
C ARG A 289 21.15 3.16 1.10
N ASP A 290 22.15 3.29 0.21
CA ASP A 290 22.56 2.17 -0.62
C ASP A 290 22.86 0.98 0.32
N ARG A 291 22.14 -0.11 0.15
CA ARG A 291 22.39 -1.37 0.86
C ARG A 291 23.70 -2.03 0.38
N ALA A 292 24.82 -1.35 0.55
CA ALA A 292 26.12 -1.96 0.42
C ALA A 292 26.46 -2.64 1.74
N ASN A 293 26.13 -3.88 1.86
CA ASN A 293 26.77 -4.97 2.65
C ASN A 293 25.76 -5.92 3.31
N ASN A 294 25.07 -6.69 2.50
CA ASN A 294 24.76 -8.06 2.90
C ASN A 294 25.04 -8.96 1.70
N SER A 295 26.11 -9.75 1.85
CA SER A 295 26.67 -10.65 0.87
C SER A 295 25.72 -11.81 0.55
N HIS A 296 24.89 -11.63 -0.48
CA HIS A 296 24.40 -12.75 -1.28
C HIS A 296 24.23 -12.29 -2.72
N SER A 297 25.06 -12.86 -3.59
CA SER A 297 25.16 -12.76 -5.05
C SER A 297 25.40 -11.37 -5.66
N ALA A 298 26.53 -11.30 -6.37
CA ALA A 298 27.07 -10.12 -7.05
C ALA A 298 26.27 -9.71 -8.30
N THR A 299 25.18 -8.97 -8.08
CA THR A 299 24.69 -8.00 -9.06
C THR A 299 24.61 -6.68 -8.33
N ASN A 300 25.30 -5.64 -8.85
CA ASN A 300 25.18 -4.29 -8.30
C ASN A 300 23.68 -3.94 -8.25
N PRO A 301 23.13 -3.59 -7.07
CA PRO A 301 21.71 -3.28 -6.97
C PRO A 301 21.42 -2.08 -7.87
N VAL A 302 20.38 -2.20 -8.70
CA VAL A 302 19.92 -1.08 -9.54
C VAL A 302 19.51 0.07 -8.63
N PRO A 303 20.03 1.30 -8.80
CA PRO A 303 19.63 2.45 -7.99
C PRO A 303 18.12 2.65 -7.99
N LEU A 304 17.53 3.05 -6.85
CA LEU A 304 16.09 3.15 -6.67
C LEU A 304 15.40 3.97 -7.75
N GLU A 305 16.01 5.07 -8.17
CA GLU A 305 15.56 5.95 -9.25
C GLU A 305 15.49 5.27 -10.64
N GLN A 306 16.18 4.15 -10.83
CA GLN A 306 16.19 3.37 -12.06
C GLN A 306 15.26 2.17 -12.02
N ARG A 307 14.70 1.82 -10.84
CA ARG A 307 13.86 0.64 -10.65
C ARG A 307 12.44 0.83 -11.17
N SER A 308 11.84 2.03 -10.97
CA SER A 308 10.49 2.34 -11.43
C SER A 308 10.23 3.86 -11.43
N ALA A 309 9.08 4.28 -11.98
CA ALA A 309 8.61 5.66 -11.87
C ALA A 309 8.45 6.09 -10.39
N TRP A 310 7.93 5.20 -9.58
CA TRP A 310 7.80 5.38 -8.14
C TRP A 310 9.16 5.45 -7.44
N GLY A 311 10.09 4.56 -7.77
CA GLY A 311 11.46 4.62 -7.25
C GLY A 311 12.12 5.97 -7.51
N ARG A 312 11.84 6.59 -8.66
CA ARG A 312 12.31 7.96 -8.95
C ARG A 312 11.73 9.00 -8.02
N LYS A 313 10.43 8.95 -7.71
CA LYS A 313 9.78 9.85 -6.74
C LYS A 313 10.36 9.69 -5.34
N LEU A 314 10.53 8.45 -4.90
CA LEU A 314 11.18 8.13 -3.62
C LEU A 314 12.60 8.70 -3.54
N ALA A 315 13.43 8.49 -4.54
CA ALA A 315 14.80 8.98 -4.58
C ALA A 315 14.90 10.53 -4.55
N ARG A 316 13.85 11.22 -5.03
CA ARG A 316 13.76 12.69 -4.98
C ARG A 316 13.16 13.23 -3.69
N GLY A 317 12.72 12.36 -2.77
CA GLY A 317 12.05 12.76 -1.53
C GLY A 317 10.68 13.42 -1.75
N GLU A 318 10.03 13.15 -2.89
CA GLU A 318 8.72 13.70 -3.21
C GLU A 318 7.64 13.02 -2.34
N GLN A 319 6.58 13.76 -2.04
CA GLN A 319 5.39 13.21 -1.36
C GLN A 319 4.52 12.46 -2.36
N VAL A 320 3.90 11.39 -1.92
CA VAL A 320 3.07 10.53 -2.79
C VAL A 320 1.75 10.21 -2.08
N ALA A 321 0.63 10.40 -2.79
CA ALA A 321 -0.68 9.98 -2.32
C ALA A 321 -0.97 8.56 -2.80
N SER A 322 -1.19 7.62 -1.88
CA SER A 322 -1.55 6.23 -2.18
C SER A 322 -3.00 5.93 -1.81
N VAL A 323 -3.57 4.90 -2.43
CA VAL A 323 -4.97 4.52 -2.24
C VAL A 323 -5.10 3.00 -2.22
N GLU A 324 -5.70 2.50 -1.16
CA GLU A 324 -6.21 1.13 -1.12
C GLU A 324 -7.57 1.07 -1.82
N ILE A 325 -7.77 0.08 -2.70
CA ILE A 325 -9.07 -0.18 -3.32
C ILE A 325 -9.83 -1.18 -2.47
N ILE A 326 -10.88 -0.68 -1.82
CA ILE A 326 -11.86 -1.54 -1.18
C ILE A 326 -13.08 -1.60 -2.09
N PRO A 327 -13.49 -2.80 -2.56
CA PRO A 327 -14.70 -2.94 -3.35
C PRO A 327 -15.91 -2.37 -2.58
N PRO A 328 -16.88 -1.78 -3.28
CA PRO A 328 -18.05 -1.22 -2.62
C PRO A 328 -18.81 -2.31 -1.88
N HIS A 329 -19.04 -2.12 -0.60
CA HIS A 329 -19.94 -2.95 0.16
C HIS A 329 -21.35 -2.75 -0.39
N SER A 330 -21.93 -3.79 -0.99
CA SER A 330 -23.31 -3.83 -1.46
C SER A 330 -24.32 -3.71 -0.33
#